data_cde34fb7869a389072fd26d2391e1ea8
#
_entry.id   cde34fb7869a389072fd26d2391e1ea8
#
_cell.length_a   1.000
_cell.length_b   1.000
_cell.length_c   1.000
_cell.angle_alpha   90.00
_cell.angle_beta   90.00
_cell.angle_gamma   90.00
#
_symmetry.space_group_name_H-M   'P 1'
#
loop_
_entity.id
_entity.type
_entity.pdbx_description
1 polymer ?
#
loop_
_entity_poly.entity_id
_entity_poly.type
_entity_poly.pdbx_seq_one_letter_code
_entity_poly.pdbx_strand_id
1 'polypeptide(L)'
;MKKLFLMFMLLTPLAMATYGYRSEIVISPTYVTQRKENGSKVGKYALGSGIKLSKETIASFGDGSEAVVGAGIGISYNSLKVKGNGVKSNSGNLVSIPLYLIFGTGTDNGIYTKLSAGFAVRNGSVKWTDNNGGSGKIKARPLTGYAAFGIGVRKDRFSIGVSASTSTKAKRTYSSPTKHYRDNIMLSGAAISLDFGYALKYE
;
A
#
# COMPACT_ATOMS: atom_id res chain seq x y z
N MET A 1 -2.16 23.18 -0.65
CA MET A 1 -0.83 23.43 -0.06
C MET A 1 -0.91 23.88 1.41
N LYS A 2 -1.71 24.91 1.80
CA LYS A 2 -1.80 25.40 3.20
C LYS A 2 -2.16 24.31 4.23
N LYS A 3 -3.06 23.37 3.91
CA LYS A 3 -3.47 22.28 4.84
C LYS A 3 -2.38 21.23 5.04
N LEU A 4 -1.54 20.98 4.03
CA LEU A 4 -0.40 20.06 4.14
C LEU A 4 0.71 20.67 5.02
N PHE A 5 0.94 21.98 4.90
CA PHE A 5 1.89 22.72 5.71
C PHE A 5 1.47 22.77 7.19
N LEU A 6 0.16 22.92 7.44
CA LEU A 6 -0.42 22.88 8.80
C LEU A 6 -0.24 21.50 9.46
N MET A 7 -0.36 20.43 8.68
CA MET A 7 -0.15 19.05 9.14
C MET A 7 1.33 18.79 9.47
N PHE A 8 2.25 19.36 8.71
CA PHE A 8 3.68 19.31 9.03
C PHE A 8 4.02 20.13 10.28
N MET A 9 3.40 21.32 10.46
CA MET A 9 3.59 22.14 11.66
C MET A 9 3.01 21.54 12.93
N LEU A 10 1.95 20.71 12.83
CA LEU A 10 1.39 19.99 13.97
C LEU A 10 2.23 18.78 14.40
N LEU A 11 3.06 18.24 13.50
CA LEU A 11 3.97 17.12 13.81
C LEU A 11 5.29 17.57 14.44
N THR A 12 5.69 18.83 14.26
CA THR A 12 6.94 19.36 14.82
C THR A 12 6.93 19.54 16.36
N PRO A 13 5.85 20.00 17.01
CA PRO A 13 5.84 20.06 18.49
C PRO A 13 5.67 18.69 19.14
N LEU A 14 5.07 17.71 18.46
CA LEU A 14 5.03 16.33 18.96
C LEU A 14 6.44 15.70 19.06
N ALA A 15 7.37 16.12 18.18
CA ALA A 15 8.74 15.63 18.20
C ALA A 15 9.56 16.11 19.42
N MET A 16 9.09 17.12 20.14
CA MET A 16 9.83 17.67 21.28
C MET A 16 9.52 16.98 22.63
N ALA A 17 8.52 16.09 22.66
CA ALA A 17 8.15 15.33 23.87
C ALA A 17 8.43 13.83 23.74
N THR A 18 9.34 13.45 22.86
CA THR A 18 9.61 12.04 22.52
C THR A 18 10.78 11.51 23.34
N TYR A 19 10.59 10.32 23.93
CA TYR A 19 11.66 9.57 24.61
C TYR A 19 12.53 8.78 23.64
N GLY A 20 12.13 8.64 22.38
CA GLY A 20 12.89 7.94 21.35
C GLY A 20 12.49 8.33 19.94
N TYR A 21 13.44 8.22 19.04
CA TYR A 21 13.28 8.54 17.63
C TYR A 21 13.92 7.49 16.76
N ARG A 22 13.16 6.97 15.79
CA ARG A 22 13.66 6.00 14.83
C ARG A 22 13.32 6.42 13.40
N SER A 23 14.32 6.51 12.55
CA SER A 23 14.16 6.70 11.11
C SER A 23 14.68 5.47 10.39
N GLU A 24 13.82 4.78 9.66
CA GLU A 24 14.19 3.54 8.97
C GLU A 24 13.81 3.54 7.49
N ILE A 25 14.60 2.81 6.71
CA ILE A 25 14.25 2.42 5.34
C ILE A 25 13.68 1.01 5.40
N VAL A 26 12.52 0.81 4.79
CA VAL A 26 11.84 -0.48 4.74
C VAL A 26 11.71 -0.94 3.29
N ILE A 27 12.21 -2.14 3.02
CA ILE A 27 12.07 -2.83 1.73
C ILE A 27 11.04 -3.94 1.92
N SER A 28 10.01 -3.94 1.10
CA SER A 28 8.88 -4.85 1.25
C SER A 28 8.57 -5.55 -0.07
N PRO A 29 9.00 -6.79 -0.28
CA PRO A 29 8.38 -7.65 -1.26
C PRO A 29 6.88 -7.73 -1.04
N THR A 30 6.09 -7.52 -2.08
CA THR A 30 4.63 -7.40 -1.97
C THR A 30 3.94 -8.39 -2.88
N TYR A 31 2.83 -8.95 -2.40
CA TYR A 31 1.87 -9.69 -3.20
C TYR A 31 0.54 -8.96 -3.19
N VAL A 32 0.08 -8.57 -4.37
CA VAL A 32 -1.15 -7.79 -4.54
C VAL A 32 -2.27 -8.70 -5.03
N THR A 33 -3.40 -8.66 -4.34
CA THR A 33 -4.62 -9.33 -4.76
C THR A 33 -5.74 -8.31 -4.87
N GLN A 34 -6.55 -8.44 -5.90
CA GLN A 34 -7.75 -7.63 -6.08
C GLN A 34 -8.97 -8.55 -5.99
N ARG A 35 -9.82 -8.27 -5.02
CA ARG A 35 -10.99 -9.10 -4.76
C ARG A 35 -12.09 -8.85 -5.80
N LYS A 36 -12.78 -9.92 -6.17
CA LYS A 36 -14.02 -9.91 -6.95
C LYS A 36 -15.12 -9.23 -6.13
N GLU A 37 -15.78 -8.23 -6.70
CA GLU A 37 -17.03 -7.70 -6.13
C GLU A 37 -18.21 -8.55 -6.62
N ASN A 38 -19.12 -8.88 -5.71
CA ASN A 38 -20.33 -9.65 -6.03
C ASN A 38 -21.20 -8.86 -7.00
N GLY A 39 -21.51 -9.44 -8.16
CA GLY A 39 -22.52 -8.92 -9.09
C GLY A 39 -22.12 -8.88 -10.56
N SER A 40 -20.86 -8.90 -10.93
CA SER A 40 -20.48 -8.92 -12.34
C SER A 40 -20.23 -10.36 -12.81
N LYS A 41 -20.90 -10.77 -13.90
CA LYS A 41 -20.74 -12.07 -14.58
C LYS A 41 -19.33 -12.32 -15.12
N VAL A 42 -18.43 -11.36 -15.04
CA VAL A 42 -17.05 -11.46 -15.50
C VAL A 42 -16.13 -11.63 -14.30
N GLY A 43 -15.92 -12.88 -13.91
CA GLY A 43 -15.09 -13.27 -12.76
C GLY A 43 -13.58 -13.06 -12.96
N LYS A 44 -13.17 -11.90 -13.46
CA LYS A 44 -11.76 -11.57 -13.70
C LYS A 44 -11.22 -10.70 -12.57
N TYR A 45 -10.12 -11.12 -11.97
CA TYR A 45 -9.44 -10.41 -10.90
C TYR A 45 -7.95 -10.21 -11.26
N ALA A 46 -7.33 -9.16 -10.75
CA ALA A 46 -5.91 -8.93 -10.97
C ALA A 46 -5.11 -9.43 -9.77
N LEU A 47 -4.03 -10.13 -10.05
CA LEU A 47 -3.04 -10.58 -9.08
C LEU A 47 -1.68 -10.08 -9.52
N GLY A 48 -0.78 -9.87 -8.58
CA GLY A 48 0.55 -9.46 -8.92
C GLY A 48 1.52 -9.53 -7.75
N SER A 49 2.77 -9.36 -8.10
CA SER A 49 3.85 -9.24 -7.14
C SER A 49 4.67 -8.00 -7.45
N GLY A 50 5.37 -7.51 -6.47
CA GLY A 50 6.19 -6.32 -6.62
C GLY A 50 7.07 -6.07 -5.42
N ILE A 51 7.55 -4.86 -5.37
CA ILE A 51 8.39 -4.38 -4.29
C ILE A 51 7.95 -2.97 -3.88
N LYS A 52 7.97 -2.71 -2.60
CA LYS A 52 7.80 -1.38 -2.01
C LYS A 52 9.09 -0.99 -1.30
N LEU A 53 9.53 0.23 -1.51
CA LEU A 53 10.57 0.90 -0.74
C LEU A 53 9.91 2.06 -0.01
N SER A 54 10.11 2.17 1.29
CA SER A 54 9.59 3.28 2.08
C SER A 54 10.61 3.80 3.08
N LYS A 55 10.51 5.08 3.39
CA LYS A 55 11.17 5.71 4.52
C LYS A 55 10.10 6.01 5.57
N GLU A 56 10.31 5.52 6.77
CA GLU A 56 9.43 5.71 7.92
C GLU A 56 10.19 6.45 9.01
N THR A 57 9.52 7.39 9.66
CA THR A 57 10.04 8.12 10.80
C THR A 57 9.05 7.98 11.93
N ILE A 58 9.49 7.47 13.04
CA ILE A 58 8.66 7.06 14.17
C ILE A 58 9.22 7.71 15.43
N ALA A 59 8.35 8.29 16.23
CA ALA A 59 8.64 8.79 17.54
C ALA A 59 7.93 7.91 18.58
N SER A 60 8.61 7.53 19.64
CA SER A 60 8.07 6.74 20.74
C SER A 60 7.77 7.63 21.95
N PHE A 61 6.73 7.28 22.68
CA PHE A 61 6.25 8.02 23.86
C PHE A 61 6.12 7.05 25.04
N GLY A 62 6.61 7.46 26.20
CA GLY A 62 6.45 6.74 27.45
C GLY A 62 7.71 6.03 27.95
N ASP A 63 7.74 5.80 29.26
CA ASP A 63 8.80 5.07 29.94
C ASP A 63 8.64 3.56 29.68
N GLY A 64 9.43 3.02 28.76
CA GLY A 64 9.55 1.58 28.56
C GLY A 64 8.50 0.94 27.65
N SER A 65 7.63 1.72 27.03
CA SER A 65 6.75 1.22 26.01
C SER A 65 6.25 2.39 25.18
N GLU A 66 5.84 2.36 24.17
CA GLU A 66 5.03 1.41 23.53
C GLU A 66 4.13 2.11 22.56
N ALA A 67 3.65 3.33 22.84
CA ALA A 67 2.91 4.11 21.88
C ALA A 67 3.88 4.79 20.90
N VAL A 68 3.70 4.53 19.64
CA VAL A 68 4.49 5.17 18.58
C VAL A 68 3.60 5.94 17.63
N VAL A 69 4.09 7.10 17.22
CA VAL A 69 3.45 7.92 16.18
C VAL A 69 4.52 8.29 15.15
N GLY A 70 4.14 8.31 13.90
CA GLY A 70 5.10 8.63 12.86
C GLY A 70 4.48 8.96 11.52
N ALA A 71 5.34 9.09 10.54
CA ALA A 71 4.96 9.29 9.16
C ALA A 71 5.85 8.46 8.22
N GLY A 72 5.30 8.09 7.10
CA GLY A 72 6.03 7.37 6.07
C GLY A 72 5.69 7.84 4.67
N ILE A 73 6.68 7.72 3.80
CA ILE A 73 6.54 7.89 2.37
C ILE A 73 7.19 6.72 1.68
N GLY A 74 6.61 6.24 0.60
CA GLY A 74 7.19 5.13 -0.14
C GLY A 74 6.94 5.22 -1.63
N ILE A 75 7.54 4.28 -2.34
CA ILE A 75 7.26 3.98 -3.73
C ILE A 75 7.11 2.48 -3.88
N SER A 76 6.11 2.03 -4.59
CA SER A 76 5.94 0.63 -4.92
C SER A 76 5.75 0.43 -6.41
N TYR A 77 6.32 -0.64 -6.91
CA TYR A 77 6.11 -1.14 -8.26
C TYR A 77 5.56 -2.56 -8.19
N ASN A 78 4.45 -2.79 -8.85
CA ASN A 78 3.80 -4.10 -8.90
C ASN A 78 3.53 -4.48 -10.36
N SER A 79 3.96 -5.67 -10.75
CA SER A 79 3.56 -6.31 -12.00
C SER A 79 2.23 -7.02 -11.77
N LEU A 80 1.23 -6.73 -12.58
CA LEU A 80 -0.13 -7.23 -12.41
C LEU A 80 -0.54 -8.09 -13.60
N LYS A 81 -1.26 -9.18 -13.31
CA LYS A 81 -1.87 -10.04 -14.32
C LYS A 81 -3.35 -10.25 -13.97
N VAL A 82 -4.22 -10.17 -14.97
CA VAL A 82 -5.63 -10.54 -14.82
C VAL A 82 -5.74 -12.05 -14.90
N LYS A 83 -6.42 -12.66 -13.95
CA LYS A 83 -6.80 -14.08 -13.99
C LYS A 83 -8.32 -14.20 -14.09
N GLY A 84 -8.78 -15.22 -14.78
CA GLY A 84 -10.20 -15.52 -14.96
C GLY A 84 -10.41 -16.42 -16.17
N ASN A 85 -11.59 -17.03 -16.27
CA ASN A 85 -11.93 -17.89 -17.36
C ASN A 85 -11.87 -17.14 -18.72
N GLY A 86 -11.23 -17.76 -19.71
CA GLY A 86 -11.14 -17.21 -21.07
C GLY A 86 -10.14 -16.08 -21.26
N VAL A 87 -9.28 -15.75 -20.29
CA VAL A 87 -8.22 -14.75 -20.48
C VAL A 87 -7.07 -15.36 -21.29
N LYS A 88 -6.82 -14.84 -22.47
CA LYS A 88 -5.78 -15.32 -23.40
C LYS A 88 -4.43 -14.66 -23.14
N SER A 89 -4.43 -13.34 -22.97
CA SER A 89 -3.22 -12.58 -22.69
C SER A 89 -3.51 -11.41 -21.76
N ASN A 90 -2.53 -11.09 -20.94
CA ASN A 90 -2.65 -9.94 -20.06
C ASN A 90 -1.27 -9.47 -19.58
N SER A 91 -1.14 -8.18 -19.43
CA SER A 91 0.03 -7.56 -18.82
C SER A 91 -0.33 -6.19 -18.25
N GLY A 92 0.35 -5.80 -17.22
CA GLY A 92 0.19 -4.49 -16.66
C GLY A 92 1.10 -4.25 -15.47
N ASN A 93 1.17 -3.00 -15.09
CA ASN A 93 1.92 -2.56 -13.94
C ASN A 93 1.15 -1.53 -13.13
N LEU A 94 1.54 -1.37 -11.90
CA LEU A 94 1.03 -0.38 -10.99
C LEU A 94 2.20 0.23 -10.21
N VAL A 95 2.39 1.52 -10.37
CA VAL A 95 3.26 2.33 -9.51
C VAL A 95 2.38 3.03 -8.48
N SER A 96 2.80 3.05 -7.24
CA SER A 96 2.08 3.74 -6.17
C SER A 96 3.07 4.45 -5.24
N ILE A 97 2.73 5.68 -4.89
CA ILE A 97 3.48 6.51 -3.94
C ILE A 97 2.55 6.77 -2.76
N PRO A 98 2.60 5.94 -1.70
CA PRO A 98 1.85 6.17 -0.47
C PRO A 98 2.54 7.24 0.39
N LEU A 99 1.72 8.11 0.98
CA LEU A 99 2.06 9.03 2.06
C LEU A 99 1.09 8.78 3.20
N TYR A 100 1.61 8.48 4.39
CA TYR A 100 0.79 7.98 5.49
C TYR A 100 1.33 8.37 6.86
N LEU A 101 0.43 8.45 7.81
CA LEU A 101 0.73 8.50 9.23
C LEU A 101 0.81 7.07 9.78
N ILE A 102 1.61 6.91 10.83
CA ILE A 102 1.84 5.64 11.52
C ILE A 102 1.41 5.83 12.97
N PHE A 103 0.65 4.86 13.46
CA PHE A 103 0.29 4.70 14.87
C PHE A 103 0.57 3.26 15.25
N GLY A 104 1.06 3.03 16.44
CA GLY A 104 1.35 1.66 16.84
C GLY A 104 1.93 1.54 18.22
N THR A 105 2.52 0.39 18.44
CA THR A 105 3.20 0.05 19.68
C THR A 105 4.52 -0.65 19.38
N GLY A 106 5.41 -0.70 20.32
CA GLY A 106 6.64 -1.48 20.28
C GLY A 106 7.90 -0.65 20.45
N THR A 107 8.83 -1.24 21.14
CA THR A 107 10.14 -0.70 21.47
C THR A 107 11.15 -0.94 20.32
N ASP A 108 12.35 -0.40 20.49
CA ASP A 108 13.47 -0.63 19.55
C ASP A 108 14.02 -2.05 19.59
N ASN A 109 13.73 -2.80 20.68
CA ASN A 109 14.06 -4.20 20.84
C ASN A 109 12.81 -4.97 21.28
N GLY A 110 12.16 -5.69 20.38
CA GLY A 110 10.98 -6.48 20.68
C GLY A 110 9.92 -6.48 19.59
N ILE A 111 8.72 -6.88 19.96
CA ILE A 111 7.57 -6.93 19.05
C ILE A 111 7.05 -5.50 18.84
N TYR A 112 6.73 -5.17 17.61
CA TYR A 112 6.03 -3.95 17.27
C TYR A 112 4.75 -4.22 16.48
N THR A 113 3.78 -3.32 16.63
CA THR A 113 2.63 -3.24 15.73
C THR A 113 2.56 -1.85 15.12
N LYS A 114 2.06 -1.76 13.90
CA LYS A 114 1.82 -0.47 13.24
C LYS A 114 0.52 -0.46 12.46
N LEU A 115 -0.25 0.59 12.64
CA LEU A 115 -1.39 0.96 11.81
C LEU A 115 -0.99 2.19 11.00
N SER A 116 -1.18 2.13 9.70
CA SER A 116 -0.86 3.24 8.80
C SER A 116 -2.10 3.69 8.06
N ALA A 117 -2.30 4.99 7.97
CA ALA A 117 -3.43 5.57 7.24
C ALA A 117 -3.00 6.83 6.48
N GLY A 118 -3.49 7.00 5.26
CA GLY A 118 -3.12 8.14 4.42
C GLY A 118 -3.65 8.04 3.01
N PHE A 119 -2.85 8.51 2.06
CA PHE A 119 -3.19 8.56 0.65
C PHE A 119 -2.09 7.92 -0.19
N ALA A 120 -2.46 7.42 -1.37
CA ALA A 120 -1.51 6.96 -2.36
C ALA A 120 -1.80 7.59 -3.72
N VAL A 121 -0.77 8.18 -4.32
CA VAL A 121 -0.80 8.58 -5.72
C VAL A 121 -0.43 7.35 -6.55
N ARG A 122 -1.23 7.05 -7.56
CA ARG A 122 -1.11 5.83 -8.35
C ARG A 122 -1.10 6.11 -9.83
N ASN A 123 -0.28 5.35 -10.53
CA ASN A 123 -0.30 5.29 -12.00
C ASN A 123 -0.12 3.84 -12.44
N GLY A 124 -0.89 3.45 -13.43
CA GLY A 124 -0.78 2.12 -14.01
C GLY A 124 -2.10 1.59 -14.56
N SER A 125 -1.98 0.53 -15.32
CA SER A 125 -3.14 -0.18 -15.87
C SER A 125 -2.79 -1.61 -16.20
N VAL A 126 -3.80 -2.47 -16.17
CA VAL A 126 -3.73 -3.85 -16.66
C VAL A 126 -4.65 -3.96 -17.86
N LYS A 127 -4.13 -4.50 -18.95
CA LYS A 127 -4.89 -4.82 -20.16
C LYS A 127 -5.01 -6.34 -20.29
N TRP A 128 -6.10 -6.83 -20.82
CA TRP A 128 -6.28 -8.24 -21.15
C TRP A 128 -7.09 -8.41 -22.42
N THR A 129 -6.92 -9.56 -23.08
CA THR A 129 -7.79 -10.04 -24.14
C THR A 129 -8.39 -11.38 -23.75
N ASP A 130 -9.59 -11.67 -24.21
CA ASP A 130 -10.22 -12.97 -24.02
C ASP A 130 -10.24 -13.80 -25.31
N ASN A 131 -10.64 -15.06 -25.15
CA ASN A 131 -10.70 -16.00 -26.29
C ASN A 131 -11.74 -15.63 -27.36
N ASN A 132 -12.68 -14.75 -27.02
CA ASN A 132 -13.79 -14.32 -27.88
C ASN A 132 -13.50 -12.95 -28.55
N GLY A 133 -12.24 -12.51 -28.55
CA GLY A 133 -11.85 -11.22 -29.13
C GLY A 133 -12.24 -10.00 -28.29
N GLY A 134 -12.79 -10.21 -27.10
CA GLY A 134 -13.06 -9.11 -26.17
C GLY A 134 -11.76 -8.61 -25.53
N SER A 135 -11.69 -7.33 -25.27
CA SER A 135 -10.57 -6.73 -24.58
C SER A 135 -11.04 -5.88 -23.40
N GLY A 136 -10.19 -5.78 -22.40
CA GLY A 136 -10.51 -4.96 -21.23
C GLY A 136 -9.29 -4.28 -20.65
N LYS A 137 -9.54 -3.21 -19.89
CA LYS A 137 -8.52 -2.43 -19.22
C LYS A 137 -8.99 -2.03 -17.83
N ILE A 138 -8.14 -2.27 -16.83
CA ILE A 138 -8.31 -1.75 -15.48
C ILE A 138 -7.29 -0.64 -15.30
N LYS A 139 -7.75 0.57 -14.98
CA LYS A 139 -6.88 1.71 -14.64
C LYS A 139 -6.88 1.96 -13.15
N ALA A 140 -5.72 2.21 -12.59
CA ALA A 140 -5.61 2.76 -11.25
C ALA A 140 -6.26 4.14 -11.17
N ARG A 141 -6.88 4.47 -10.04
CA ARG A 141 -7.23 5.87 -9.74
C ARG A 141 -5.98 6.61 -9.33
N PRO A 142 -5.79 7.85 -9.81
CA PRO A 142 -4.60 8.63 -9.49
C PRO A 142 -4.43 8.92 -8.00
N LEU A 143 -5.53 9.10 -7.27
CA LEU A 143 -5.53 9.33 -5.82
C LEU A 143 -6.47 8.35 -5.15
N THR A 144 -5.96 7.63 -4.13
CA THR A 144 -6.73 6.64 -3.36
C THR A 144 -6.42 6.77 -1.88
N GLY A 145 -7.37 6.41 -1.02
CA GLY A 145 -7.08 6.16 0.39
C GLY A 145 -6.10 4.98 0.52
N TYR A 146 -5.25 5.04 1.51
CA TYR A 146 -4.30 4.00 1.87
C TYR A 146 -4.48 3.67 3.35
N ALA A 147 -4.55 2.39 3.67
CA ALA A 147 -4.50 1.90 5.04
C ALA A 147 -3.67 0.61 5.07
N ALA A 148 -2.89 0.43 6.13
CA ALA A 148 -2.11 -0.79 6.34
C ALA A 148 -2.02 -1.11 7.83
N PHE A 149 -1.94 -2.41 8.11
CA PHE A 149 -1.63 -2.95 9.43
C PHE A 149 -0.39 -3.84 9.30
N GLY A 150 0.54 -3.71 10.22
CA GLY A 150 1.76 -4.49 10.26
C GLY A 150 2.09 -4.95 11.68
N ILE A 151 2.76 -6.09 11.75
CA ILE A 151 3.34 -6.65 12.97
C ILE A 151 4.72 -7.20 12.65
N GLY A 152 5.65 -7.09 13.58
CA GLY A 152 7.00 -7.59 13.39
C GLY A 152 7.84 -7.52 14.65
N VAL A 153 9.12 -7.75 14.47
CA VAL A 153 10.13 -7.70 15.52
C VAL A 153 11.21 -6.70 15.11
N ARG A 154 11.65 -5.92 16.05
CA ARG A 154 12.82 -5.05 15.97
C ARG A 154 13.94 -5.59 16.84
N LYS A 155 15.16 -5.48 16.36
CA LYS A 155 16.36 -5.72 17.14
C LYS A 155 17.43 -4.74 16.67
N ASP A 156 17.81 -3.83 17.54
CA ASP A 156 18.75 -2.76 17.25
C ASP A 156 18.36 -1.98 15.98
N ARG A 157 19.17 -2.00 14.97
CA ARG A 157 18.93 -1.32 13.69
C ARG A 157 18.01 -2.08 12.73
N PHE A 158 17.74 -3.35 12.98
CA PHE A 158 16.99 -4.19 12.05
C PHE A 158 15.54 -4.36 12.49
N SER A 159 14.67 -4.47 11.51
CA SER A 159 13.29 -4.90 11.72
C SER A 159 12.87 -5.90 10.64
N ILE A 160 12.06 -6.86 11.06
CA ILE A 160 11.40 -7.81 10.16
C ILE A 160 9.94 -7.92 10.56
N GLY A 161 9.05 -7.92 9.59
CA GLY A 161 7.62 -7.99 9.85
C GLY A 161 6.80 -8.39 8.65
N VAL A 162 5.53 -8.53 8.87
CA VAL A 162 4.52 -8.71 7.83
C VAL A 162 3.51 -7.59 7.90
N SER A 163 3.05 -7.14 6.76
CA SER A 163 1.99 -6.12 6.71
C SER A 163 0.94 -6.46 5.67
N ALA A 164 -0.29 -6.06 5.97
CA ALA A 164 -1.40 -6.11 5.05
C ALA A 164 -1.85 -4.67 4.77
N SER A 165 -2.01 -4.33 3.51
CA SER A 165 -2.48 -3.00 3.12
C SER A 165 -3.69 -3.09 2.20
N THR A 166 -4.50 -2.05 2.24
CA THR A 166 -5.67 -1.91 1.37
C THR A 166 -5.68 -0.55 0.71
N SER A 167 -6.31 -0.51 -0.45
CA SER A 167 -6.51 0.72 -1.20
C SER A 167 -7.87 0.71 -1.87
N THR A 168 -8.49 1.87 -1.91
CA THR A 168 -9.85 2.03 -2.46
C THR A 168 -9.83 2.38 -3.94
N LYS A 169 -10.71 1.77 -4.70
CA LYS A 169 -11.24 2.12 -6.04
C LYS A 169 -10.28 2.10 -7.24
N ALA A 170 -10.70 1.40 -8.28
CA ALA A 170 -10.14 1.49 -9.65
C ALA A 170 -11.28 1.66 -10.66
N LYS A 171 -10.97 2.17 -11.87
CA LYS A 171 -11.89 2.20 -13.00
C LYS A 171 -11.64 0.99 -13.90
N ARG A 172 -12.70 0.34 -14.34
CA ARG A 172 -12.65 -0.72 -15.33
C ARG A 172 -13.39 -0.31 -16.58
N THR A 173 -12.79 -0.58 -17.74
CA THR A 173 -13.45 -0.52 -19.05
C THR A 173 -13.36 -1.89 -19.69
N TYR A 174 -14.43 -2.32 -20.30
CA TYR A 174 -14.48 -3.52 -21.12
C TYR A 174 -15.10 -3.17 -22.48
N SER A 175 -14.51 -3.69 -23.54
CA SER A 175 -15.00 -3.55 -24.89
C SER A 175 -15.00 -4.91 -25.56
N SER A 176 -16.12 -5.30 -26.10
CA SER A 176 -16.33 -6.48 -26.92
C SER A 176 -16.99 -6.06 -28.23
N PRO A 177 -16.84 -6.82 -29.33
CA PRO A 177 -17.57 -6.55 -30.56
C PRO A 177 -19.08 -6.38 -30.40
N THR A 178 -19.64 -7.00 -29.35
CA THR A 178 -21.08 -7.00 -29.07
C THR A 178 -21.52 -6.19 -27.85
N LYS A 179 -20.59 -5.76 -26.96
CA LYS A 179 -20.93 -5.07 -25.71
C LYS A 179 -19.84 -4.10 -25.29
N HIS A 180 -20.22 -2.85 -25.10
CA HIS A 180 -19.39 -1.85 -24.42
C HIS A 180 -19.99 -1.52 -23.08
N TYR A 181 -19.24 -1.67 -21.97
CA TYR A 181 -19.67 -1.16 -20.70
C TYR A 181 -18.53 -0.54 -19.90
N ARG A 182 -18.90 0.42 -19.12
CA ARG A 182 -17.99 1.19 -18.28
C ARG A 182 -18.46 1.06 -16.82
N ASP A 183 -17.72 0.28 -16.05
CA ASP A 183 -18.05 0.09 -14.63
C ASP A 183 -17.06 0.83 -13.74
N ASN A 184 -17.59 1.49 -12.72
CA ASN A 184 -16.79 1.95 -11.59
C ASN A 184 -16.72 0.81 -10.55
N ILE A 185 -15.88 -0.19 -10.79
CA ILE A 185 -15.68 -1.24 -9.82
C ILE A 185 -14.87 -0.67 -8.66
N MET A 186 -15.39 -0.84 -7.45
CA MET A 186 -14.58 -0.70 -6.25
C MET A 186 -13.64 -1.91 -6.18
N LEU A 187 -12.46 -1.76 -6.73
CA LEU A 187 -11.40 -2.73 -6.50
C LEU A 187 -10.71 -2.31 -5.19
N SER A 188 -11.14 -2.89 -4.09
CA SER A 188 -10.32 -2.92 -2.90
C SER A 188 -9.13 -3.83 -3.19
N GLY A 189 -8.01 -3.24 -3.57
CA GLY A 189 -6.75 -3.98 -3.65
C GLY A 189 -6.27 -4.27 -2.24
N ALA A 190 -6.08 -5.54 -1.91
CA ALA A 190 -5.33 -5.92 -0.73
C ALA A 190 -3.91 -6.31 -1.18
N ALA A 191 -2.92 -5.93 -0.41
CA ALA A 191 -1.55 -6.38 -0.58
C ALA A 191 -1.03 -6.94 0.73
N ILE A 192 -0.31 -8.04 0.64
CA ILE A 192 0.45 -8.60 1.75
C ILE A 192 1.92 -8.38 1.44
N SER A 193 2.68 -7.95 2.43
CA SER A 193 4.10 -7.65 2.29
C SER A 193 4.89 -8.30 3.42
N LEU A 194 6.11 -8.69 3.10
CA LEU A 194 7.13 -9.02 4.07
C LEU A 194 8.04 -7.80 4.19
N ASP A 195 8.13 -7.21 5.35
CA ASP A 195 8.82 -5.95 5.58
C ASP A 195 10.21 -6.20 6.19
N PHE A 196 11.25 -5.65 5.58
CA PHE A 196 12.63 -5.64 6.08
C PHE A 196 13.05 -4.20 6.28
N GLY A 197 13.30 -3.80 7.51
CA GLY A 197 13.69 -2.44 7.85
C GLY A 197 15.11 -2.34 8.36
N TYR A 198 15.72 -1.20 8.07
CA TYR A 198 17.02 -0.79 8.62
C TYR A 198 16.94 0.64 9.13
N ALA A 199 17.23 0.83 10.40
CA ALA A 199 17.25 2.15 11.02
C ALA A 199 18.52 2.91 10.63
N LEU A 200 18.33 4.05 9.98
CA LEU A 200 19.37 5.00 9.66
C LEU A 200 19.80 5.77 10.93
N LYS A 201 18.81 6.11 11.75
CA LYS A 201 18.97 6.81 13.03
C LYS A 201 17.97 6.24 14.02
N TYR A 202 18.43 5.97 15.26
CA TYR A 202 17.57 5.70 16.40
C TYR A 202 18.24 6.22 17.67
N GLU A 203 17.46 6.84 18.53
CA GLU A 203 17.85 7.43 19.80
C GLU A 203 16.85 7.04 20.87
#